data_c8359c6cdcd2b09a488bf43fa4ec1869
#
_entry.id   c8359c6cdcd2b09a488bf43fa4ec1869
#
_cell.length_a   1.000
_cell.length_b   1.000
_cell.length_c   1.000
_cell.angle_alpha   90.00
_cell.angle_beta   90.00
_cell.angle_gamma   90.00
#
_symmetry.space_group_name_H-M   'P 1'
#
loop_
_entity.id
_entity.type
_entity.pdbx_description
1 polymer ?
#
loop_
_entity_poly.entity_id
_entity_poly.type
_entity_poly.pdbx_seq_one_letter_code
_entity_poly.pdbx_strand_id
1 'polypeptide(L)' 'MKITILNFEVAEVDTLVLPAELADAQIESLEGFIIGKGYSLSNIEWMQHE' A
#
# COMPACT_ATOMS: atom_id res chain seq x y z
N MET A 1 12.24 0.31 -0.43
CA MET A 1 10.98 1.09 -0.28
C MET A 1 9.90 0.24 0.36
N LYS A 2 9.03 0.87 1.10
CA LYS A 2 7.95 0.23 1.83
C LYS A 2 6.68 1.03 1.65
N ILE A 3 5.54 0.39 1.86
CA ILE A 3 4.24 1.05 1.95
C ILE A 3 3.66 0.72 3.31
N THR A 4 3.30 1.75 4.06
CA THR A 4 2.58 1.58 5.33
C THR A 4 1.12 1.90 5.11
N ILE A 5 0.26 1.00 5.54
CA ILE A 5 -1.18 1.07 5.33
C ILE A 5 -1.90 1.16 6.67
N LEU A 6 -2.73 2.20 6.81
CA LEU A 6 -3.66 2.32 7.92
C LEU A 6 -4.97 1.70 7.48
N ASN A 7 -5.30 0.53 8.00
CA ASN A 7 -6.50 -0.20 7.60
C ASN A 7 -7.63 0.07 8.60
N PHE A 8 -8.56 0.92 8.21
CA PHE A 8 -9.66 1.34 9.08
C PHE A 8 -10.75 0.28 9.21
N GLU A 9 -10.79 -0.71 8.32
CA GLU A 9 -11.77 -1.79 8.41
C GLU A 9 -11.56 -2.64 9.66
N VAL A 10 -10.29 -2.89 10.01
CA VAL A 10 -9.92 -3.77 11.13
C VAL A 10 -9.04 -3.07 12.15
N ALA A 11 -8.87 -1.76 12.03
CA ALA A 11 -8.06 -0.94 12.95
C ALA A 11 -6.62 -1.46 13.09
N GLU A 12 -5.99 -1.79 11.96
CA GLU A 12 -4.62 -2.30 11.93
C GLU A 12 -3.71 -1.39 11.12
N VAL A 13 -2.41 -1.45 11.44
CA VAL A 13 -1.38 -0.78 10.67
C VAL A 13 -0.44 -1.85 10.13
N ASP A 14 -0.30 -1.90 8.81
CA ASP A 14 0.53 -2.88 8.14
C ASP A 14 1.64 -2.19 7.35
N THR A 15 2.80 -2.83 7.28
CA THR A 15 3.90 -2.35 6.44
C THR A 15 4.26 -3.44 5.44
N LEU A 16 4.24 -3.09 4.16
CA LEU A 16 4.57 -4.01 3.06
C LEU A 16 5.89 -3.60 2.43
N VAL A 17 6.70 -4.59 2.06
CA VAL A 17 7.91 -4.34 1.29
C VAL A 17 7.52 -4.16 -0.17
N LEU A 18 7.91 -3.03 -0.76
CA LEU A 18 7.60 -2.73 -2.16
C LEU A 18 8.66 -3.34 -3.06
N PRO A 19 8.27 -4.11 -4.09
CA PRO A 19 9.24 -4.63 -5.06
C PRO A 19 10.03 -3.50 -5.72
N ALA A 20 11.30 -3.76 -6.02
CA ALA A 20 12.19 -2.75 -6.61
C ALA A 20 11.64 -2.17 -7.91
N GLU A 21 10.99 -2.99 -8.73
CA GLU A 21 10.42 -2.54 -9.99
C GLU A 21 9.24 -1.59 -9.82
N LEU A 22 8.68 -1.47 -8.61
CA LEU A 22 7.59 -0.55 -8.32
C LEU A 22 8.05 0.69 -7.55
N ALA A 23 9.34 0.81 -7.24
CA ALA A 23 9.86 1.90 -6.41
C ALA A 23 9.60 3.28 -7.02
N ASP A 24 9.63 3.39 -8.35
CA ASP A 24 9.37 4.64 -9.09
C ASP A 24 8.04 4.59 -9.83
N ALA A 25 7.16 3.67 -9.48
CA ALA A 25 5.89 3.50 -10.16
C ALA A 25 4.93 4.65 -9.84
N GLN A 26 3.99 4.87 -10.76
CA GLN A 26 2.93 5.84 -10.56
C GLN A 26 1.94 5.34 -9.50
N ILE A 27 1.19 6.28 -8.92
CA ILE A 27 0.21 5.97 -7.87
C ILE A 27 -0.74 4.86 -8.27
N GLU A 28 -1.21 4.86 -9.52
CA GLU A 28 -2.13 3.83 -10.02
C GLU A 28 -1.54 2.42 -9.91
N SER A 29 -0.26 2.27 -10.22
CA SER A 29 0.42 0.97 -10.11
C SER A 29 0.59 0.56 -8.66
N LEU A 30 0.89 1.52 -7.78
CA LEU A 30 1.02 1.25 -6.35
C LEU A 30 -0.32 0.84 -5.75
N GLU A 31 -1.40 1.49 -6.16
CA GLU A 31 -2.75 1.12 -5.73
C GLU A 31 -3.11 -0.28 -6.20
N GLY A 32 -2.75 -0.64 -7.42
CA GLY A 32 -2.94 -2.00 -7.92
C GLY A 32 -2.21 -3.03 -7.08
N PHE A 33 -0.98 -2.72 -6.66
CA PHE A 33 -0.21 -3.59 -5.77
C PHE A 33 -0.93 -3.77 -4.43
N ILE A 34 -1.43 -2.68 -3.85
CA ILE A 34 -2.16 -2.71 -2.57
C ILE A 34 -3.44 -3.54 -2.68
N ILE A 35 -4.22 -3.33 -3.73
CA ILE A 35 -5.44 -4.09 -3.98
C ILE A 35 -5.13 -5.57 -4.13
N GLY A 36 -4.05 -5.90 -4.82
CA GLY A 36 -3.61 -7.27 -4.99
C GLY A 36 -3.25 -7.98 -3.69
N LYS A 37 -2.96 -7.21 -2.63
CA LYS A 37 -2.71 -7.75 -1.30
C LYS A 37 -3.98 -7.92 -0.46
N GLY A 38 -5.15 -7.57 -1.01
CA GLY A 38 -6.43 -7.78 -0.34
C GLY A 38 -7.00 -6.57 0.37
N TYR A 39 -6.45 -5.38 0.14
CA TYR A 39 -6.96 -4.15 0.77
C TYR A 39 -8.01 -3.49 -0.10
N SER A 40 -8.93 -2.74 0.56
CA SER A 40 -9.92 -1.92 -0.11
C SER A 40 -9.50 -0.46 0.01
N LEU A 41 -9.21 0.20 -1.10
CA LEU A 41 -8.70 1.58 -1.09
C LEU A 41 -9.63 2.56 -0.39
N SER A 42 -10.95 2.31 -0.40
CA SER A 42 -11.90 3.21 0.23
C SER A 42 -11.85 3.17 1.77
N ASN A 43 -11.21 2.15 2.33
CA ASN A 43 -11.16 1.93 3.78
C ASN A 43 -9.76 2.03 4.35
N ILE A 44 -8.81 2.56 3.59
CA ILE A 44 -7.42 2.66 4.02
C ILE A 44 -6.85 4.04 3.71
N GLU A 45 -5.78 4.38 4.43
CA GLU A 45 -4.82 5.41 4.04
C GLU A 45 -3.47 4.74 3.92
N TRP A 46 -2.62 5.23 3.03
CA TRP A 46 -1.31 4.61 2.84
C TRP A 46 -0.27 5.64 2.42
N MET A 47 0.99 5.29 2.65
CA MET A 47 2.10 6.11 2.19
C MET A 47 3.29 5.24 1.82
N GLN A 48 4.03 5.68 0.81
CA GLN A 48 5.29 5.08 0.43
C GLN A 48 6.42 5.76 1.22
N HIS A 49 7.38 4.95 1.69
CA HIS A 49 8.52 5.47 2.45
C HIS A 49 9.68 4.49 2.39
N GLU A 50 10.82 4.91 2.89
CA GLU A 50 12.01 4.05 2.97
C GLU A 50 12.03 3.17 4.21
#